data_eacba89bb612a58018666358e112f26b
#
_entry.id   eacba89bb612a58018666358e112f26b
#
_cell.length_a   1.000
_cell.length_b   1.000
_cell.length_c   1.000
_cell.angle_alpha   90.00
_cell.angle_beta   90.00
_cell.angle_gamma   90.00
#
_symmetry.space_group_name_H-M   'P 1'
#
loop_
_entity.id
_entity.type
_entity.pdbx_description
1 polymer ?
#
loop_
_entity_poly.entity_id
_entity_poly.type
_entity_poly.pdbx_seq_one_letter_code
_entity_poly.pdbx_strand_id
1 'polypeptide(L)'
;MIYLSTGMYKKDFTSKIINNLIKNNITNIELSSGLYEKNITKKIIYNQKRINYLIHNYFPPPKKAFVFNLSSNNKNIRSKSINLAIKAIQLSKKINAHYYSFHGGFLIDPDIKTLGMALETQVLISKKDGIQNFVNSVQILSYEAKKQGIELLIENNVLTKENLLKYKKNPLLFLEADEIIAIIKKLPSNVGILLDVGHLNVSAKTLKFCKYEFIKKCNNWIKGYHLSENNGVSDQNKPIKDNSWFWKVLKKNSTYSLEIKFRNIPFLKEQLKLANKKINNLC
;
A
#
# COMPACT_ATOMS: atom_id res chain seq x y z
N MET A 1 -13.48 -6.10 7.62
CA MET A 1 -13.55 -6.92 6.36
C MET A 1 -12.14 -7.25 5.93
N ILE A 2 -11.90 -8.47 5.38
CA ILE A 2 -10.56 -8.90 4.94
C ILE A 2 -10.53 -9.03 3.42
N TYR A 3 -9.54 -8.44 2.79
CA TYR A 3 -9.26 -8.49 1.36
C TYR A 3 -8.00 -9.31 1.09
N LEU A 4 -7.88 -9.79 -0.14
CA LEU A 4 -6.66 -10.37 -0.67
C LEU A 4 -6.01 -9.40 -1.63
N SER A 5 -4.76 -9.00 -1.37
CA SER A 5 -3.99 -8.16 -2.29
C SER A 5 -3.53 -8.95 -3.52
N THR A 6 -3.69 -8.34 -4.70
CA THR A 6 -3.13 -8.89 -5.95
C THR A 6 -1.65 -8.55 -6.13
N GLY A 7 -1.02 -7.86 -5.21
CA GLY A 7 0.39 -7.43 -5.26
C GLY A 7 1.38 -8.56 -5.51
N MET A 8 1.04 -9.78 -5.09
CA MET A 8 1.91 -10.95 -5.29
C MET A 8 1.78 -11.61 -6.67
N TYR A 9 0.81 -11.22 -7.49
CA TYR A 9 0.58 -11.74 -8.86
C TYR A 9 1.26 -10.88 -9.94
N LYS A 10 2.45 -10.40 -9.71
CA LYS A 10 3.13 -9.37 -10.54
C LYS A 10 3.27 -9.73 -12.03
N LYS A 11 3.21 -11.02 -12.40
CA LYS A 11 3.43 -11.51 -13.76
C LYS A 11 2.16 -11.97 -14.50
N ASP A 12 0.99 -11.79 -13.91
CA ASP A 12 -0.28 -12.22 -14.50
C ASP A 12 -1.15 -11.04 -14.93
N PHE A 13 -2.07 -11.30 -15.85
CA PHE A 13 -3.13 -10.35 -16.20
C PHE A 13 -4.17 -10.29 -15.07
N THR A 14 -4.55 -9.07 -14.69
CA THR A 14 -5.52 -8.85 -13.60
C THR A 14 -6.83 -9.61 -13.81
N SER A 15 -7.35 -9.66 -15.04
CA SER A 15 -8.58 -10.42 -15.33
C SER A 15 -8.43 -11.92 -15.06
N LYS A 16 -7.27 -12.51 -15.35
CA LYS A 16 -6.98 -13.92 -15.06
C LYS A 16 -6.94 -14.18 -13.56
N ILE A 17 -6.29 -13.29 -12.81
CA ILE A 17 -6.23 -13.36 -11.34
C ILE A 17 -7.65 -13.30 -10.76
N ILE A 18 -8.43 -12.28 -11.12
CA ILE A 18 -9.80 -12.10 -10.63
C ILE A 18 -10.66 -13.33 -10.95
N ASN A 19 -10.64 -13.83 -12.17
CA ASN A 19 -11.41 -15.00 -12.57
C ASN A 19 -11.04 -16.25 -11.75
N ASN A 20 -9.76 -16.45 -11.45
CA ASN A 20 -9.31 -17.54 -10.61
C ASN A 20 -9.81 -17.39 -9.17
N LEU A 21 -9.76 -16.19 -8.61
CA LEU A 21 -10.24 -15.91 -7.26
C LEU A 21 -11.76 -16.10 -7.14
N ILE A 22 -12.53 -15.62 -8.13
CA ILE A 22 -14.01 -15.82 -8.20
C ILE A 22 -14.35 -17.31 -8.22
N LYS A 23 -13.72 -18.09 -9.09
CA LYS A 23 -13.94 -19.55 -9.19
C LYS A 23 -13.68 -20.28 -7.85
N ASN A 24 -12.93 -19.65 -6.98
CA ASN A 24 -12.58 -20.19 -5.66
C ASN A 24 -13.33 -19.53 -4.49
N ASN A 25 -14.40 -18.76 -4.79
CA ASN A 25 -15.22 -18.04 -3.81
C ASN A 25 -14.43 -17.02 -2.96
N ILE A 26 -13.38 -16.41 -3.52
CA ILE A 26 -12.66 -15.29 -2.91
C ILE A 26 -13.17 -14.01 -3.57
N THR A 27 -13.96 -13.25 -2.83
CA THR A 27 -14.74 -12.12 -3.37
C THR A 27 -14.33 -10.76 -2.83
N ASN A 28 -13.43 -10.68 -1.85
CA ASN A 28 -12.85 -9.43 -1.38
C ASN A 28 -11.42 -9.32 -1.92
N ILE A 29 -11.21 -8.42 -2.88
CA ILE A 29 -9.96 -8.32 -3.65
C ILE A 29 -9.42 -6.90 -3.59
N GLU A 30 -8.17 -6.74 -3.18
CA GLU A 30 -7.44 -5.50 -3.33
C GLU A 30 -6.60 -5.54 -4.61
N LEU A 31 -6.90 -4.62 -5.51
CA LEU A 31 -6.22 -4.46 -6.80
C LEU A 31 -4.95 -3.63 -6.59
N SER A 32 -3.79 -4.25 -6.63
CA SER A 32 -2.51 -3.59 -6.33
C SER A 32 -1.55 -3.54 -7.52
N SER A 33 -1.53 -4.57 -8.35
CA SER A 33 -0.60 -4.68 -9.47
C SER A 33 -1.12 -5.61 -10.55
N GLY A 34 -0.33 -5.85 -11.57
CA GLY A 34 -0.61 -6.76 -12.68
C GLY A 34 0.02 -6.27 -13.98
N LEU A 35 -0.07 -7.07 -15.01
CA LEU A 35 0.32 -6.66 -16.35
C LEU A 35 -0.73 -5.70 -16.94
N TYR A 36 -0.26 -4.76 -17.79
CA TYR A 36 -1.19 -3.92 -18.55
C TYR A 36 -2.19 -4.76 -19.34
N GLU A 37 -3.46 -4.43 -19.21
CA GLU A 37 -4.53 -5.11 -19.92
C GLU A 37 -5.51 -4.07 -20.48
N LYS A 38 -5.76 -4.14 -21.81
CA LYS A 38 -6.73 -3.26 -22.46
C LYS A 38 -8.12 -3.51 -21.88
N ASN A 39 -8.84 -2.44 -21.55
CA ASN A 39 -10.21 -2.48 -21.00
C ASN A 39 -10.34 -3.16 -19.62
N ILE A 40 -9.25 -3.32 -18.84
CA ILE A 40 -9.32 -3.93 -17.51
C ILE A 40 -10.35 -3.24 -16.59
N THR A 41 -10.44 -1.92 -16.64
CA THR A 41 -11.40 -1.15 -15.84
C THR A 41 -12.84 -1.50 -16.14
N LYS A 42 -13.20 -1.73 -17.42
CA LYS A 42 -14.54 -2.18 -17.81
C LYS A 42 -14.86 -3.57 -17.25
N LYS A 43 -13.87 -4.50 -17.28
CA LYS A 43 -14.02 -5.86 -16.73
C LYS A 43 -14.23 -5.83 -15.21
N ILE A 44 -13.49 -4.97 -14.50
CA ILE A 44 -13.62 -4.81 -13.05
C ILE A 44 -15.00 -4.25 -12.70
N ILE A 45 -15.44 -3.19 -13.38
CA ILE A 45 -16.75 -2.60 -13.16
C ILE A 45 -17.87 -3.61 -13.43
N TYR A 46 -17.75 -4.45 -14.46
CA TYR A 46 -18.70 -5.52 -14.73
C TYR A 46 -18.82 -6.52 -13.57
N ASN A 47 -17.70 -6.85 -12.94
CA ASN A 47 -17.65 -7.83 -11.85
C ASN A 47 -18.04 -7.25 -10.46
N GLN A 48 -18.19 -5.92 -10.30
CA GLN A 48 -18.41 -5.29 -9.00
C GLN A 48 -19.66 -5.76 -8.25
N LYS A 49 -20.68 -6.31 -8.95
CA LYS A 49 -21.88 -6.88 -8.31
C LYS A 49 -21.58 -8.15 -7.50
N ARG A 50 -20.45 -8.80 -7.76
CA ARG A 50 -20.06 -10.09 -7.14
C ARG A 50 -18.81 -9.99 -6.29
N ILE A 51 -18.10 -8.86 -6.36
CA ILE A 51 -16.78 -8.69 -5.74
C ILE A 51 -16.71 -7.34 -5.07
N ASN A 52 -16.23 -7.34 -3.84
CA ASN A 52 -15.83 -6.14 -3.13
C ASN A 52 -14.37 -5.83 -3.51
N TYR A 53 -14.15 -4.66 -4.05
CA TYR A 53 -12.81 -4.23 -4.46
C TYR A 53 -12.27 -3.13 -3.56
N LEU A 54 -10.94 -3.12 -3.41
CA LEU A 54 -10.13 -1.97 -3.03
C LEU A 54 -9.10 -1.72 -4.11
N ILE A 55 -8.55 -0.52 -4.13
CA ILE A 55 -7.46 -0.18 -5.05
C ILE A 55 -6.26 0.31 -4.23
N HIS A 56 -5.11 -0.29 -4.53
CA HIS A 56 -3.85 0.06 -3.90
C HIS A 56 -2.79 0.44 -4.95
N ASN A 57 -2.05 1.49 -4.66
CA ASN A 57 -0.82 1.95 -5.32
C ASN A 57 -0.92 2.02 -6.86
N TYR A 58 -0.30 1.06 -7.55
CA TYR A 58 -0.04 1.10 -8.99
C TYR A 58 -1.16 0.44 -9.81
N PHE A 59 -2.40 0.84 -9.55
CA PHE A 59 -3.55 0.30 -10.26
C PHE A 59 -4.51 1.42 -10.73
N PRO A 60 -5.07 1.36 -11.97
CA PRO A 60 -4.82 0.35 -13.02
C PRO A 60 -3.42 0.51 -13.67
N PRO A 61 -2.72 -0.61 -13.98
CA PRO A 61 -1.38 -0.56 -14.56
C PRO A 61 -1.37 0.21 -15.89
N PRO A 62 -0.51 1.21 -16.08
CA PRO A 62 -0.42 1.94 -17.34
C PRO A 62 0.27 1.12 -18.44
N LYS A 63 -0.01 1.42 -19.73
CA LYS A 63 0.61 0.74 -20.86
C LYS A 63 2.14 0.88 -20.86
N LYS A 64 2.67 2.04 -20.50
CA LYS A 64 4.10 2.30 -20.30
C LYS A 64 4.35 2.44 -18.81
N ALA A 65 5.07 1.49 -18.25
CA ALA A 65 5.39 1.47 -16.83
C ALA A 65 6.27 2.69 -16.45
N PHE A 66 6.12 3.18 -15.22
CA PHE A 66 6.94 4.20 -14.60
C PHE A 66 6.89 4.03 -13.07
N VAL A 67 7.82 4.64 -12.35
CA VAL A 67 7.80 4.62 -10.88
C VAL A 67 6.82 5.65 -10.36
N PHE A 68 5.83 5.20 -9.58
CA PHE A 68 4.88 6.07 -8.90
C PHE A 68 5.58 6.79 -7.75
N ASN A 69 5.78 8.11 -7.89
CA ASN A 69 6.44 8.92 -6.86
C ASN A 69 5.81 10.32 -6.80
N LEU A 70 5.02 10.54 -5.74
CA LEU A 70 4.36 11.84 -5.48
C LEU A 70 5.32 12.88 -4.89
N SER A 71 6.52 12.47 -4.45
CA SER A 71 7.57 13.33 -3.89
C SER A 71 8.61 13.80 -4.91
N SER A 72 8.58 13.25 -6.14
CA SER A 72 9.61 13.49 -7.14
C SER A 72 9.80 14.98 -7.45
N ASN A 73 11.07 15.43 -7.57
CA ASN A 73 11.40 16.75 -8.12
C ASN A 73 11.17 16.81 -9.63
N ASN A 74 11.19 15.68 -10.31
CA ASN A 74 10.86 15.59 -11.72
C ASN A 74 9.35 15.80 -11.91
N LYS A 75 8.98 16.97 -12.43
CA LYS A 75 7.58 17.38 -12.66
C LYS A 75 6.82 16.36 -13.53
N ASN A 76 7.49 15.71 -14.49
CA ASN A 76 6.86 14.74 -15.38
C ASN A 76 6.51 13.44 -14.63
N ILE A 77 7.43 12.91 -13.79
CA ILE A 77 7.16 11.74 -12.95
C ILE A 77 6.03 12.05 -11.97
N ARG A 78 6.10 13.20 -11.29
CA ARG A 78 5.08 13.62 -10.33
C ARG A 78 3.70 13.80 -10.98
N SER A 79 3.62 14.44 -12.14
CA SER A 79 2.36 14.60 -12.88
C SER A 79 1.77 13.25 -13.35
N LYS A 80 2.62 12.33 -13.82
CA LYS A 80 2.17 10.97 -14.17
C LYS A 80 1.63 10.23 -12.96
N SER A 81 2.27 10.39 -11.80
CA SER A 81 1.84 9.77 -10.54
C SER A 81 0.49 10.33 -10.08
N ILE A 82 0.32 11.66 -10.10
CA ILE A 82 -0.96 12.30 -9.78
C ILE A 82 -2.07 11.82 -10.75
N ASN A 83 -1.80 11.79 -12.05
CA ASN A 83 -2.79 11.37 -13.04
C ASN A 83 -3.18 9.89 -12.88
N LEU A 84 -2.25 9.01 -12.51
CA LEU A 84 -2.57 7.60 -12.22
C LEU A 84 -3.45 7.49 -10.98
N ALA A 85 -3.11 8.22 -9.91
CA ALA A 85 -3.89 8.23 -8.67
C ALA A 85 -5.32 8.79 -8.89
N ILE A 86 -5.49 9.84 -9.70
CA ILE A 86 -6.82 10.35 -10.06
C ILE A 86 -7.64 9.27 -10.78
N LYS A 87 -7.04 8.52 -11.70
CA LYS A 87 -7.74 7.39 -12.36
C LYS A 87 -8.11 6.30 -11.36
N ALA A 88 -7.25 6.01 -10.39
CA ALA A 88 -7.53 5.07 -9.31
C ALA A 88 -8.72 5.54 -8.44
N ILE A 89 -8.74 6.81 -8.03
CA ILE A 89 -9.84 7.42 -7.28
C ILE A 89 -11.16 7.35 -8.06
N GLN A 90 -11.16 7.70 -9.34
CA GLN A 90 -12.34 7.61 -10.20
C GLN A 90 -12.84 6.17 -10.36
N LEU A 91 -11.92 5.22 -10.46
CA LEU A 91 -12.27 3.80 -10.52
C LEU A 91 -12.81 3.33 -9.17
N SER A 92 -12.21 3.73 -8.06
CA SER A 92 -12.68 3.42 -6.69
C SER A 92 -14.16 3.80 -6.52
N LYS A 93 -14.56 4.98 -6.98
CA LYS A 93 -15.98 5.39 -6.98
C LYS A 93 -16.86 4.45 -7.79
N LYS A 94 -16.42 4.06 -8.99
CA LYS A 94 -17.20 3.20 -9.90
C LYS A 94 -17.38 1.78 -9.38
N ILE A 95 -16.50 1.31 -8.50
CA ILE A 95 -16.52 -0.04 -7.92
C ILE A 95 -16.94 -0.05 -6.45
N ASN A 96 -17.43 1.08 -5.94
CA ASN A 96 -17.84 1.25 -4.53
C ASN A 96 -16.74 0.92 -3.52
N ALA A 97 -15.45 1.11 -3.88
CA ALA A 97 -14.36 1.06 -2.91
C ALA A 97 -14.44 2.29 -2.00
N HIS A 98 -14.23 2.12 -0.71
CA HIS A 98 -14.36 3.22 0.24
C HIS A 98 -13.07 4.03 0.41
N TYR A 99 -11.90 3.49 -0.01
CA TYR A 99 -10.65 4.23 -0.09
C TYR A 99 -9.80 3.84 -1.31
N TYR A 100 -8.85 4.69 -1.63
CA TYR A 100 -7.68 4.39 -2.45
C TYR A 100 -6.44 4.56 -1.57
N SER A 101 -5.52 3.60 -1.62
CA SER A 101 -4.27 3.65 -0.84
C SER A 101 -3.03 3.64 -1.73
N PHE A 102 -1.94 4.25 -1.22
CA PHE A 102 -0.67 4.34 -1.93
C PHE A 102 0.48 4.54 -0.95
N HIS A 103 1.70 4.18 -1.37
CA HIS A 103 2.91 4.35 -0.55
C HIS A 103 3.27 5.81 -0.29
N GLY A 104 3.96 6.07 0.81
CA GLY A 104 4.70 7.29 1.01
C GLY A 104 5.73 7.53 -0.12
N GLY A 105 6.20 8.75 -0.26
CA GLY A 105 7.08 9.13 -1.37
C GLY A 105 8.50 8.61 -1.24
N PHE A 106 9.22 8.66 -2.38
CA PHE A 106 10.66 8.41 -2.46
C PHE A 106 11.40 9.75 -2.57
N LEU A 107 12.55 9.86 -1.92
CA LEU A 107 13.50 10.99 -2.09
C LEU A 107 14.49 10.75 -3.23
N ILE A 108 14.18 9.80 -4.09
CA ILE A 108 14.87 9.42 -5.33
C ILE A 108 13.81 9.06 -6.37
N ASP A 109 14.21 8.98 -7.64
CA ASP A 109 13.39 8.42 -8.72
C ASP A 109 14.04 7.12 -9.22
N PRO A 110 13.82 5.98 -8.54
CA PRO A 110 14.48 4.72 -8.88
C PRO A 110 14.06 4.20 -10.26
N ASP A 111 14.91 3.39 -10.90
CA ASP A 111 14.50 2.67 -12.10
C ASP A 111 13.44 1.62 -11.73
N ILE A 112 12.51 1.38 -12.64
CA ILE A 112 11.45 0.36 -12.49
C ILE A 112 12.04 -1.02 -12.19
N LYS A 113 13.19 -1.31 -12.80
CA LYS A 113 13.88 -2.61 -12.67
C LYS A 113 14.42 -2.86 -11.27
N THR A 114 14.63 -1.81 -10.49
CA THR A 114 15.21 -1.89 -9.14
C THR A 114 14.18 -1.87 -8.02
N LEU A 115 12.87 -1.74 -8.36
CA LEU A 115 11.81 -1.78 -7.37
C LEU A 115 11.71 -3.16 -6.69
N GLY A 116 11.77 -3.16 -5.36
CA GLY A 116 11.78 -4.39 -4.54
C GLY A 116 13.16 -5.06 -4.45
N MET A 117 14.20 -4.41 -4.96
CA MET A 117 15.61 -4.79 -4.87
C MET A 117 16.41 -3.68 -4.15
N ALA A 118 17.72 -3.86 -4.03
CA ALA A 118 18.61 -2.79 -3.60
C ALA A 118 18.53 -1.62 -4.62
N LEU A 119 18.10 -0.47 -4.14
CA LEU A 119 17.92 0.72 -4.98
C LEU A 119 19.25 1.18 -5.57
N GLU A 120 19.25 1.65 -6.82
CA GLU A 120 20.45 2.24 -7.44
C GLU A 120 20.90 3.51 -6.70
N THR A 121 22.21 3.77 -6.68
CA THR A 121 22.74 4.99 -6.06
C THR A 121 22.36 6.21 -6.90
N GLN A 122 21.58 7.10 -6.32
CA GLN A 122 21.16 8.36 -6.90
C GLN A 122 21.32 9.49 -5.91
N VAL A 123 21.37 10.72 -6.41
CA VAL A 123 21.38 11.91 -5.54
C VAL A 123 20.00 12.04 -4.89
N LEU A 124 19.99 12.14 -3.56
CA LEU A 124 18.74 12.34 -2.82
C LEU A 124 18.17 13.73 -3.06
N ILE A 125 16.89 13.79 -3.30
CA ILE A 125 16.08 15.02 -3.18
C ILE A 125 16.16 15.49 -1.73
N SER A 126 16.22 16.80 -1.47
CA SER A 126 16.18 17.29 -0.09
C SER A 126 14.89 16.81 0.59
N LYS A 127 14.99 16.40 1.85
CA LYS A 127 13.82 15.91 2.60
C LYS A 127 12.71 16.97 2.66
N LYS A 128 13.09 18.25 2.78
CA LYS A 128 12.16 19.39 2.76
C LYS A 128 11.38 19.47 1.46
N ASP A 129 12.06 19.42 0.32
CA ASP A 129 11.43 19.51 -1.00
C ASP A 129 10.58 18.27 -1.29
N GLY A 130 11.09 17.08 -0.94
CA GLY A 130 10.34 15.83 -1.07
C GLY A 130 9.03 15.84 -0.27
N ILE A 131 9.06 16.29 0.99
CA ILE A 131 7.86 16.45 1.82
C ILE A 131 6.91 17.48 1.20
N GLN A 132 7.42 18.64 0.75
CA GLN A 132 6.59 19.69 0.17
C GLN A 132 5.90 19.18 -1.11
N ASN A 133 6.63 18.52 -2.01
CA ASN A 133 6.09 17.94 -3.23
C ASN A 133 5.02 16.88 -2.91
N PHE A 134 5.29 16.02 -1.92
CA PHE A 134 4.36 14.98 -1.48
C PHE A 134 3.06 15.60 -0.94
N VAL A 135 3.16 16.55 -0.02
CA VAL A 135 2.00 17.22 0.58
C VAL A 135 1.17 17.90 -0.51
N ASN A 136 1.78 18.67 -1.41
CA ASN A 136 1.09 19.34 -2.51
C ASN A 136 0.37 18.33 -3.43
N SER A 137 1.04 17.21 -3.76
CA SER A 137 0.45 16.16 -4.58
C SER A 137 -0.74 15.51 -3.89
N VAL A 138 -0.62 15.17 -2.60
CA VAL A 138 -1.70 14.53 -1.83
C VAL A 138 -2.87 15.49 -1.61
N GLN A 139 -2.64 16.79 -1.45
CA GLN A 139 -3.72 17.79 -1.37
C GLN A 139 -4.55 17.82 -2.65
N ILE A 140 -3.92 17.78 -3.84
CA ILE A 140 -4.61 17.65 -5.13
C ILE A 140 -5.46 16.37 -5.16
N LEU A 141 -4.88 15.24 -4.78
CA LEU A 141 -5.57 13.96 -4.76
C LEU A 141 -6.72 13.94 -3.75
N SER A 142 -6.50 14.52 -2.57
CA SER A 142 -7.52 14.62 -1.52
C SER A 142 -8.76 15.42 -1.97
N TYR A 143 -8.55 16.52 -2.70
CA TYR A 143 -9.65 17.28 -3.28
C TYR A 143 -10.47 16.44 -4.27
N GLU A 144 -9.81 15.71 -5.19
CA GLU A 144 -10.50 14.82 -6.13
C GLU A 144 -11.18 13.64 -5.42
N ALA A 145 -10.55 13.06 -4.42
CA ALA A 145 -11.10 11.97 -3.62
C ALA A 145 -12.35 12.40 -2.84
N LYS A 146 -12.32 13.59 -2.23
CA LYS A 146 -13.46 14.17 -1.51
C LYS A 146 -14.68 14.35 -2.41
N LYS A 147 -14.51 14.82 -3.66
CA LYS A 147 -15.59 14.93 -4.64
C LYS A 147 -16.23 13.58 -4.96
N GLN A 148 -15.48 12.49 -4.87
CA GLN A 148 -15.93 11.15 -5.17
C GLN A 148 -16.45 10.40 -3.91
N GLY A 149 -16.33 10.99 -2.72
CA GLY A 149 -16.62 10.32 -1.45
C GLY A 149 -15.64 9.18 -1.12
N ILE A 150 -14.38 9.31 -1.56
CA ILE A 150 -13.30 8.31 -1.35
C ILE A 150 -12.33 8.85 -0.32
N GLU A 151 -11.91 8.01 0.62
CA GLU A 151 -10.80 8.30 1.51
C GLU A 151 -9.47 7.97 0.85
N LEU A 152 -8.39 8.63 1.27
CA LEU A 152 -7.03 8.31 0.86
C LEU A 152 -6.27 7.72 2.05
N LEU A 153 -5.60 6.60 1.85
CA LEU A 153 -4.73 6.03 2.88
C LEU A 153 -3.28 5.99 2.38
N ILE A 154 -2.38 6.58 3.17
CA ILE A 154 -0.95 6.57 2.86
C ILE A 154 -0.31 5.43 3.62
N GLU A 155 0.37 4.55 2.90
CA GLU A 155 1.05 3.40 3.47
C GLU A 155 2.46 3.77 3.93
N ASN A 156 2.86 3.25 5.09
CA ASN A 156 4.23 3.37 5.57
C ASN A 156 5.19 2.57 4.67
N ASN A 157 6.28 3.20 4.26
CA ASN A 157 7.32 2.57 3.45
C ASN A 157 8.13 1.53 4.23
N VAL A 158 8.93 0.74 3.50
CA VAL A 158 9.85 -0.25 4.05
C VAL A 158 11.30 0.15 3.76
N LEU A 159 12.10 0.30 4.81
CA LEU A 159 13.53 0.61 4.70
C LEU A 159 14.37 -0.55 5.21
N THR A 160 15.11 -1.19 4.32
CA THR A 160 16.08 -2.23 4.66
C THR A 160 17.41 -1.62 5.11
N LYS A 161 18.17 -2.36 5.92
CA LYS A 161 19.52 -1.95 6.34
C LYS A 161 20.45 -1.74 5.14
N GLU A 162 20.31 -2.54 4.10
CA GLU A 162 21.09 -2.41 2.86
C GLU A 162 20.87 -1.05 2.20
N ASN A 163 19.63 -0.65 2.01
CA ASN A 163 19.31 0.66 1.43
C ASN A 163 19.75 1.82 2.32
N LEU A 164 19.59 1.70 3.65
CA LEU A 164 20.07 2.73 4.58
C LEU A 164 21.59 2.91 4.51
N LEU A 165 22.37 1.82 4.48
CA LEU A 165 23.83 1.87 4.37
C LEU A 165 24.29 2.43 3.03
N LYS A 166 23.63 2.02 1.94
CA LYS A 166 23.96 2.47 0.59
C LYS A 166 23.81 3.98 0.41
N TYR A 167 22.74 4.55 0.92
CA TYR A 167 22.48 5.98 0.82
C TYR A 167 23.08 6.81 1.96
N LYS A 168 23.56 6.19 3.04
CA LYS A 168 24.01 6.84 4.29
C LYS A 168 22.95 7.79 4.91
N LYS A 169 21.77 7.87 4.32
CA LYS A 169 20.59 8.64 4.73
C LYS A 169 19.33 7.87 4.34
N ASN A 170 18.21 8.24 4.94
CA ASN A 170 16.94 7.66 4.58
C ASN A 170 16.45 8.18 3.21
N PRO A 171 16.30 7.31 2.17
CA PRO A 171 15.84 7.70 0.84
C PRO A 171 14.31 7.71 0.68
N LEU A 172 13.55 7.50 1.76
CA LEU A 172 12.11 7.33 1.73
C LEU A 172 11.42 8.29 2.70
N LEU A 173 10.17 8.61 2.44
CA LEU A 173 9.26 9.25 3.39
C LEU A 173 8.34 8.22 4.05
N PHE A 174 7.63 8.65 5.09
CA PHE A 174 6.60 7.86 5.74
C PHE A 174 7.14 6.60 6.44
N LEU A 175 8.24 6.77 7.20
CA LEU A 175 8.91 5.68 7.93
C LEU A 175 8.84 5.81 9.45
N GLU A 176 8.88 7.02 9.97
CA GLU A 176 8.95 7.29 11.41
C GLU A 176 7.69 8.03 11.88
N ALA A 177 7.18 7.69 13.06
CA ALA A 177 5.90 8.21 13.54
C ALA A 177 5.83 9.74 13.57
N ASP A 178 6.88 10.41 14.04
CA ASP A 178 6.88 11.87 14.17
C ASP A 178 6.87 12.57 12.79
N GLU A 179 7.58 12.01 11.80
CA GLU A 179 7.53 12.47 10.41
C GLU A 179 6.12 12.27 9.81
N ILE A 180 5.56 11.09 9.99
CA ILE A 180 4.22 10.75 9.48
C ILE A 180 3.17 11.69 10.06
N ILE A 181 3.19 11.92 11.37
CA ILE A 181 2.27 12.82 12.05
C ILE A 181 2.43 14.26 11.55
N ALA A 182 3.69 14.71 11.37
CA ALA A 182 3.95 16.05 10.85
C ALA A 182 3.45 16.23 9.40
N ILE A 183 3.48 15.18 8.57
CA ILE A 183 2.94 15.19 7.21
C ILE A 183 1.40 15.15 7.25
N ILE A 184 0.81 14.19 7.98
CA ILE A 184 -0.65 13.99 8.05
C ILE A 184 -1.36 15.25 8.57
N LYS A 185 -0.80 15.94 9.55
CA LYS A 185 -1.35 17.20 10.07
C LYS A 185 -1.43 18.34 9.05
N LYS A 186 -0.70 18.25 7.94
CA LYS A 186 -0.76 19.21 6.81
C LYS A 186 -1.77 18.81 5.75
N LEU A 187 -2.39 17.64 5.88
CA LEU A 187 -3.31 17.05 4.91
C LEU A 187 -4.77 17.17 5.38
N PRO A 188 -5.74 17.18 4.46
CA PRO A 188 -7.16 17.20 4.80
C PRO A 188 -7.62 15.93 5.55
N SER A 189 -8.74 16.03 6.26
CA SER A 189 -9.28 14.98 7.15
C SER A 189 -9.69 13.67 6.45
N ASN A 190 -9.87 13.68 5.14
CA ASN A 190 -10.13 12.48 4.35
C ASN A 190 -8.85 11.70 3.97
N VAL A 191 -7.70 12.07 4.57
CA VAL A 191 -6.43 11.35 4.43
C VAL A 191 -6.10 10.66 5.73
N GLY A 192 -5.78 9.37 5.68
CA GLY A 192 -5.37 8.54 6.81
C GLY A 192 -4.14 7.70 6.50
N ILE A 193 -3.90 6.73 7.37
CA ILE A 193 -2.77 5.80 7.27
C ILE A 193 -3.29 4.40 6.97
N LEU A 194 -2.70 3.75 5.97
CA LEU A 194 -2.70 2.30 5.81
C LEU A 194 -1.43 1.77 6.52
N LEU A 195 -1.60 1.02 7.58
CA LEU A 195 -0.46 0.45 8.30
C LEU A 195 -0.09 -0.90 7.71
N ASP A 196 1.03 -0.97 6.99
CA ASP A 196 1.65 -2.25 6.66
C ASP A 196 2.53 -2.69 7.84
N VAL A 197 2.12 -3.81 8.47
CA VAL A 197 2.80 -4.36 9.65
C VAL A 197 4.13 -5.03 9.29
N GLY A 198 4.27 -5.54 8.06
CA GLY A 198 5.51 -6.11 7.54
C GLY A 198 6.56 -5.02 7.29
N HIS A 199 6.17 -3.94 6.61
CA HIS A 199 7.02 -2.75 6.39
C HIS A 199 7.49 -2.15 7.72
N LEU A 200 6.55 -1.99 8.67
CA LEU A 200 6.88 -1.47 9.99
C LEU A 200 7.90 -2.35 10.71
N ASN A 201 7.76 -3.69 10.65
CA ASN A 201 8.68 -4.60 11.32
C ASN A 201 10.12 -4.49 10.80
N VAL A 202 10.30 -4.34 9.49
CA VAL A 202 11.62 -4.15 8.85
C VAL A 202 12.20 -2.77 9.20
N SER A 203 11.40 -1.71 9.02
CA SER A 203 11.84 -0.33 9.23
C SER A 203 12.18 -0.06 10.69
N ALA A 204 11.38 -0.56 11.63
CA ALA A 204 11.63 -0.44 13.07
C ALA A 204 12.97 -1.08 13.47
N LYS A 205 13.27 -2.27 12.94
CA LYS A 205 14.54 -2.95 13.19
C LYS A 205 15.73 -2.22 12.55
N THR A 206 15.53 -1.70 11.33
CA THR A 206 16.58 -0.97 10.59
C THR A 206 16.94 0.36 11.26
N LEU A 207 15.93 1.13 11.66
CA LEU A 207 16.06 2.46 12.28
C LEU A 207 16.11 2.42 13.81
N LYS A 208 16.01 1.23 14.43
CA LYS A 208 16.10 0.99 15.87
C LYS A 208 15.06 1.74 16.72
N PHE A 209 13.82 1.80 16.25
CA PHE A 209 12.70 2.35 17.04
C PHE A 209 11.71 1.27 17.48
N CYS A 210 10.89 1.59 18.50
CA CYS A 210 9.87 0.68 18.99
C CYS A 210 8.62 0.73 18.11
N LYS A 211 8.29 -0.38 17.43
CA LYS A 211 7.11 -0.49 16.56
C LYS A 211 5.77 -0.31 17.29
N TYR A 212 5.70 -0.67 18.57
CA TYR A 212 4.50 -0.49 19.37
C TYR A 212 4.27 0.99 19.72
N GLU A 213 5.32 1.74 20.04
CA GLU A 213 5.24 3.19 20.22
C GLU A 213 4.88 3.91 18.92
N PHE A 214 5.41 3.46 17.77
CA PHE A 214 4.99 3.96 16.47
C PHE A 214 3.48 3.83 16.29
N ILE A 215 2.93 2.62 16.51
CA ILE A 215 1.49 2.36 16.36
C ILE A 215 0.68 3.22 17.33
N LYS A 216 1.10 3.29 18.59
CA LYS A 216 0.44 4.13 19.62
C LYS A 216 0.38 5.60 19.19
N LYS A 217 1.49 6.17 18.70
CA LYS A 217 1.55 7.55 18.22
C LYS A 217 0.64 7.79 17.01
N CYS A 218 0.65 6.88 16.02
CA CYS A 218 -0.11 7.01 14.78
C CYS A 218 -1.57 6.56 14.90
N ASN A 219 -1.98 6.00 16.02
CA ASN A 219 -3.25 5.29 16.21
C ASN A 219 -4.47 6.03 15.67
N ASN A 220 -4.59 7.33 15.91
CA ASN A 220 -5.76 8.11 15.50
C ASN A 220 -5.96 8.23 13.98
N TRP A 221 -4.90 8.02 13.20
CA TRP A 221 -4.92 8.16 11.74
C TRP A 221 -4.93 6.81 11.01
N ILE A 222 -4.64 5.68 11.72
CA ILE A 222 -4.67 4.35 11.11
C ILE A 222 -6.12 3.94 10.85
N LYS A 223 -6.45 3.68 9.57
CA LYS A 223 -7.79 3.29 9.11
C LYS A 223 -7.83 1.93 8.42
N GLY A 224 -6.68 1.39 8.02
CA GLY A 224 -6.56 0.09 7.37
C GLY A 224 -5.20 -0.56 7.63
N TYR A 225 -5.10 -1.84 7.29
CA TYR A 225 -3.90 -2.64 7.53
C TYR A 225 -3.57 -3.55 6.36
N HIS A 226 -2.28 -3.60 5.99
CA HIS A 226 -1.70 -4.70 5.25
C HIS A 226 -1.05 -5.69 6.21
N LEU A 227 -1.34 -6.97 6.01
CA LEU A 227 -0.91 -8.05 6.90
C LEU A 227 0.00 -9.03 6.18
N SER A 228 1.23 -9.13 6.62
CA SER A 228 2.21 -10.13 6.21
C SER A 228 3.24 -10.34 7.31
N GLU A 229 3.96 -11.46 7.25
CA GLU A 229 5.10 -11.74 8.12
C GLU A 229 6.43 -11.56 7.40
N ASN A 230 7.46 -11.27 8.17
CA ASN A 230 8.85 -11.26 7.70
C ASN A 230 9.83 -11.46 8.87
N ASN A 231 11.13 -11.50 8.55
CA ASN A 231 12.20 -11.67 9.54
C ASN A 231 12.71 -10.33 10.14
N GLY A 232 12.10 -9.21 9.77
CA GLY A 232 12.54 -7.87 10.16
C GLY A 232 13.83 -7.41 9.45
N VAL A 233 14.27 -8.09 8.39
CA VAL A 233 15.46 -7.72 7.59
C VAL A 233 15.06 -7.27 6.19
N SER A 234 14.10 -7.95 5.59
CA SER A 234 13.56 -7.62 4.26
C SER A 234 12.07 -7.87 4.23
N ASP A 235 11.40 -7.20 3.31
CA ASP A 235 9.98 -7.38 3.06
C ASP A 235 9.75 -8.67 2.29
N GLN A 236 9.42 -9.73 3.03
CA GLN A 236 9.33 -11.08 2.50
C GLN A 236 7.90 -11.48 2.12
N ASN A 237 6.89 -10.73 2.57
CA ASN A 237 5.46 -11.05 2.42
C ASN A 237 5.16 -12.51 2.77
N LYS A 238 5.70 -12.99 3.92
CA LYS A 238 5.46 -14.35 4.40
C LYS A 238 4.02 -14.51 4.88
N PRO A 239 3.52 -15.76 4.85
CA PRO A 239 2.23 -16.10 5.43
C PRO A 239 2.11 -15.68 6.89
N ILE A 240 0.91 -15.27 7.29
CA ILE A 240 0.59 -14.93 8.68
C ILE A 240 0.57 -16.19 9.56
N LYS A 241 0.81 -16.00 10.86
CA LYS A 241 0.86 -17.08 11.84
C LYS A 241 -0.13 -16.84 12.97
N ASP A 242 -0.50 -17.90 13.67
CA ASP A 242 -1.39 -17.80 14.83
C ASP A 242 -0.83 -16.88 15.93
N ASN A 243 0.49 -16.86 16.10
CA ASN A 243 1.23 -16.03 17.04
C ASN A 243 1.88 -14.78 16.43
N SER A 244 1.44 -14.32 15.25
CA SER A 244 1.95 -13.07 14.65
C SER A 244 1.84 -11.91 15.62
N TRP A 245 2.91 -11.13 15.72
CA TRP A 245 3.07 -10.08 16.72
C TRP A 245 2.02 -8.97 16.61
N PHE A 246 1.49 -8.75 15.42
CA PHE A 246 0.60 -7.63 15.11
C PHE A 246 -0.85 -7.86 15.56
N TRP A 247 -1.29 -9.08 15.85
CA TRP A 247 -2.66 -9.34 16.29
C TRP A 247 -3.09 -8.48 17.48
N LYS A 248 -2.16 -8.21 18.39
CA LYS A 248 -2.40 -7.44 19.62
C LYS A 248 -2.59 -5.92 19.39
N VAL A 249 -2.28 -5.41 18.19
CA VAL A 249 -2.28 -3.98 17.87
C VAL A 249 -3.26 -3.61 16.77
N LEU A 250 -3.98 -4.57 16.22
CA LEU A 250 -5.01 -4.33 15.23
C LEU A 250 -6.27 -3.74 15.88
N LYS A 251 -6.93 -2.84 15.17
CA LYS A 251 -8.21 -2.28 15.60
C LYS A 251 -9.37 -3.12 15.10
N LYS A 252 -10.31 -3.45 15.99
CA LYS A 252 -11.60 -4.00 15.57
C LYS A 252 -12.28 -3.07 14.56
N ASN A 253 -13.06 -3.62 13.64
CA ASN A 253 -13.82 -2.88 12.63
C ASN A 253 -13.00 -2.07 11.61
N SER A 254 -11.72 -2.38 11.46
CA SER A 254 -10.89 -1.84 10.38
C SER A 254 -10.99 -2.69 9.10
N THR A 255 -10.38 -2.18 8.04
CA THR A 255 -10.17 -2.93 6.80
C THR A 255 -8.79 -3.55 6.81
N TYR A 256 -8.70 -4.79 6.35
CA TYR A 256 -7.45 -5.55 6.33
C TYR A 256 -7.24 -6.14 4.94
N SER A 257 -5.99 -6.14 4.46
CA SER A 257 -5.61 -6.85 3.25
C SER A 257 -4.47 -7.82 3.56
N LEU A 258 -4.60 -9.06 3.12
CA LEU A 258 -3.49 -10.02 3.14
C LEU A 258 -2.59 -9.76 1.95
N GLU A 259 -1.35 -9.35 2.20
CA GLU A 259 -0.32 -9.19 1.18
C GLU A 259 0.78 -10.24 1.37
N ILE A 260 0.45 -11.49 1.09
CA ILE A 260 1.28 -12.66 1.36
C ILE A 260 1.62 -13.43 0.08
N LYS A 261 2.82 -13.99 0.04
CA LYS A 261 3.19 -15.03 -0.94
C LYS A 261 2.50 -16.34 -0.58
N PHE A 262 1.88 -16.97 -1.56
CA PHE A 262 1.16 -18.23 -1.35
C PHE A 262 1.55 -19.25 -2.43
N ARG A 263 1.37 -20.53 -2.11
CA ARG A 263 1.72 -21.64 -3.00
C ARG A 263 0.56 -22.05 -3.91
N ASN A 264 -0.65 -22.05 -3.36
CA ASN A 264 -1.87 -22.48 -4.03
C ASN A 264 -3.12 -21.90 -3.36
N ILE A 265 -4.27 -22.10 -3.97
CA ILE A 265 -5.56 -21.60 -3.46
C ILE A 265 -5.98 -22.23 -2.12
N PRO A 266 -5.86 -23.55 -1.87
CA PRO A 266 -6.17 -24.12 -0.55
C PRO A 266 -5.41 -23.43 0.57
N PHE A 267 -4.10 -23.27 0.43
CA PHE A 267 -3.27 -22.56 1.40
C PHE A 267 -3.74 -21.12 1.62
N LEU A 268 -4.11 -20.41 0.55
CA LEU A 268 -4.63 -19.05 0.64
C LEU A 268 -5.93 -19.00 1.44
N LYS A 269 -6.85 -19.96 1.23
CA LYS A 269 -8.09 -20.06 2.00
C LYS A 269 -7.83 -20.32 3.49
N GLU A 270 -6.82 -21.13 3.84
CA GLU A 270 -6.38 -21.32 5.23
C GLU A 270 -5.90 -20.01 5.86
N GLN A 271 -5.12 -19.22 5.12
CA GLN A 271 -4.64 -17.91 5.58
C GLN A 271 -5.80 -16.91 5.79
N LEU A 272 -6.77 -16.87 4.87
CA LEU A 272 -7.98 -16.07 5.03
C LEU A 272 -8.81 -16.52 6.24
N LYS A 273 -8.95 -17.84 6.46
CA LYS A 273 -9.66 -18.41 7.62
C LYS A 273 -8.96 -18.03 8.93
N LEU A 274 -7.62 -18.14 8.99
CA LEU A 274 -6.83 -17.71 10.14
C LEU A 274 -7.02 -16.22 10.45
N ALA A 275 -6.89 -15.37 9.44
CA ALA A 275 -7.09 -13.93 9.59
C ALA A 275 -8.50 -13.59 10.10
N ASN A 276 -9.54 -14.20 9.52
CA ASN A 276 -10.92 -14.02 9.98
C ASN A 276 -11.11 -14.42 11.44
N LYS A 277 -10.59 -15.60 11.84
CA LYS A 277 -10.63 -16.06 13.22
C LYS A 277 -9.98 -15.06 14.19
N LYS A 278 -8.79 -14.57 13.85
CA LYS A 278 -8.05 -13.62 14.70
C LYS A 278 -8.74 -12.26 14.81
N ILE A 279 -9.22 -11.73 13.69
CA ILE A 279 -9.87 -10.41 13.65
C ILE A 279 -11.22 -10.42 14.38
N ASN A 280 -12.00 -11.48 14.24
CA ASN A 280 -13.27 -11.62 14.97
C ASN A 280 -13.09 -11.68 16.48
N ASN A 281 -11.93 -12.14 16.95
CA ASN A 281 -11.58 -12.23 18.37
C ASN A 281 -10.86 -10.97 18.90
N LEU A 282 -10.76 -9.90 18.12
CA LEU A 282 -10.24 -8.61 18.63
C LEU A 282 -11.24 -7.97 19.60
N CYS A 283 -10.74 -7.51 20.72
CA CYS A 283 -11.52 -6.81 21.76
C CYS A 283 -11.92 -5.40 21.33
#